data_0276b0b27e6a11b981cfbf0956cd03fd
#
_entry.id   0276b0b27e6a11b981cfbf0956cd03fd
#
_cell.length_a   1.000
_cell.length_b   1.000
_cell.length_c   1.000
_cell.angle_alpha   90.00
_cell.angle_beta   90.00
_cell.angle_gamma   90.00
#
_symmetry.space_group_name_H-M   'P 1'
#
loop_
_entity.id
_entity.type
_entity.pdbx_description
1 polymer ?
#
loop_
_entity_poly.entity_id
_entity_poly.type
_entity_poly.pdbx_seq_one_letter_code
_entity_poly.pdbx_strand_id
1 'polypeptide(L)'
;TLAILPDNAFLPAELQPVMDQAGYLLLTQDPLDFSENNPEKYTRETTRFVAGLEWQPVDGHSIEFSVNQGVFNQKSQTSAIYLDRLYASIDAVLDANGNAVCRSDLDPSAFYEIDYFAGSNGYADGAYASNAYYTFTPGSGQCAPLNPFGTYSASAEAQDFVTASLTDELEIEQFVVNVTAVGSFDVLDSV
;
A
#
# COMPACT_ATOMS: atom_id res chain seq x y z
N THR A 1 14.16 -7.57 5.22
CA THR A 1 15.16 -7.97 6.25
C THR A 1 15.29 -6.84 7.25
N LEU A 2 15.18 -7.14 8.53
CA LEU A 2 15.23 -6.19 9.63
C LEU A 2 16.54 -6.42 10.41
N ALA A 3 17.25 -5.34 10.73
CA ALA A 3 18.43 -5.41 11.58
C ALA A 3 18.00 -5.21 13.04
N ILE A 4 18.31 -6.17 13.88
CA ILE A 4 18.07 -6.12 15.33
C ILE A 4 19.39 -5.85 16.02
N LEU A 5 19.42 -4.90 16.94
CA LEU A 5 20.61 -4.54 17.72
C LEU A 5 20.72 -5.36 19.02
N PRO A 6 21.93 -5.47 19.61
CA PRO A 6 22.16 -6.29 20.81
C PRO A 6 21.42 -5.82 22.07
N ASP A 7 21.03 -4.54 22.12
CA ASP A 7 20.31 -3.92 23.23
C ASP A 7 18.80 -3.86 23.01
N ASN A 8 18.28 -4.62 22.01
CA ASN A 8 16.85 -4.69 21.74
C ASN A 8 16.08 -5.23 22.95
N ALA A 9 15.05 -4.51 23.37
CA ALA A 9 14.27 -4.82 24.58
C ALA A 9 13.56 -6.18 24.54
N PHE A 10 13.32 -6.72 23.35
CA PHE A 10 12.62 -8.00 23.14
C PHE A 10 13.56 -9.15 22.78
N LEU A 11 14.88 -8.92 22.78
CA LEU A 11 15.84 -9.92 22.36
C LEU A 11 15.78 -11.16 23.32
N PRO A 12 15.50 -12.36 22.80
CA PRO A 12 15.56 -13.57 23.59
C PRO A 12 16.96 -13.79 24.18
N ALA A 13 17.02 -14.15 25.47
CA ALA A 13 18.31 -14.33 26.18
C ALA A 13 19.20 -15.35 25.49
N GLU A 14 18.64 -16.35 24.84
CA GLU A 14 19.36 -17.41 24.13
C GLU A 14 20.14 -16.86 22.92
N LEU A 15 19.71 -15.73 22.38
CA LEU A 15 20.35 -15.08 21.22
C LEU A 15 21.47 -14.11 21.65
N GLN A 16 21.51 -13.69 22.91
CA GLN A 16 22.47 -12.71 23.37
C GLN A 16 23.94 -13.09 23.06
N PRO A 17 24.40 -14.35 23.26
CA PRO A 17 25.79 -14.71 22.93
C PRO A 17 26.14 -14.58 21.46
N VAL A 18 25.13 -14.78 20.56
CA VAL A 18 25.31 -14.61 19.13
C VAL A 18 25.39 -13.11 18.78
N MET A 19 24.54 -12.29 19.42
CA MET A 19 24.51 -10.87 19.23
C MET A 19 25.81 -10.19 19.72
N ASP A 20 26.33 -10.61 20.85
CA ASP A 20 27.60 -10.09 21.41
C ASP A 20 28.79 -10.35 20.47
N GLN A 21 28.71 -11.42 19.67
CA GLN A 21 29.74 -11.77 18.71
C GLN A 21 29.52 -11.10 17.35
N ALA A 22 28.28 -11.05 16.87
CA ALA A 22 27.95 -10.60 15.54
C ALA A 22 27.68 -9.08 15.47
N GLY A 23 27.30 -8.45 16.58
CA GLY A 23 26.94 -7.04 16.67
C GLY A 23 25.52 -6.71 16.18
N TYR A 24 24.90 -7.58 15.42
CA TYR A 24 23.52 -7.45 14.97
C TYR A 24 22.96 -8.80 14.50
N LEU A 25 21.63 -8.89 14.43
CA LEU A 25 20.91 -10.01 13.85
C LEU A 25 20.07 -9.52 12.67
N LEU A 26 20.14 -10.20 11.54
CA LEU A 26 19.21 -9.98 10.44
C LEU A 26 18.01 -10.92 10.59
N LEU A 27 16.85 -10.32 10.79
CA LEU A 27 15.58 -11.03 10.87
C LEU A 27 14.80 -10.83 9.58
N THR A 28 14.34 -11.95 9.01
CA THR A 28 13.37 -11.92 7.92
C THR A 28 12.05 -12.40 8.50
N GLN A 29 11.09 -11.52 8.56
CA GLN A 29 9.74 -11.81 9.04
C GLN A 29 8.76 -11.67 7.89
N ASP A 30 7.83 -12.61 7.79
CA ASP A 30 6.68 -12.47 6.92
C ASP A 30 5.73 -11.41 7.54
N PRO A 31 5.24 -10.43 6.78
CA PRO A 31 4.30 -9.42 7.26
C PRO A 31 2.90 -9.97 7.56
N LEU A 32 2.72 -11.27 7.67
CA LEU A 32 1.42 -11.91 7.96
C LEU A 32 0.76 -11.34 9.23
N ASP A 33 1.55 -11.00 10.25
CA ASP A 33 1.04 -10.39 11.49
C ASP A 33 0.29 -9.08 11.24
N PHE A 34 0.58 -8.39 10.12
CA PHE A 34 -0.06 -7.14 9.72
C PHE A 34 -1.15 -7.34 8.67
N SER A 35 -1.05 -8.37 7.83
CA SER A 35 -1.97 -8.61 6.72
C SER A 35 -3.26 -9.33 7.14
N GLU A 36 -3.20 -10.21 8.14
CA GLU A 36 -4.39 -10.94 8.59
C GLU A 36 -5.43 -10.03 9.25
N ASN A 37 -5.00 -8.95 9.90
CA ASN A 37 -5.88 -7.99 10.55
C ASN A 37 -6.43 -6.91 9.61
N ASN A 38 -5.92 -6.82 8.38
CA ASN A 38 -6.29 -5.81 7.41
C ASN A 38 -6.50 -6.41 6.02
N PRO A 39 -7.59 -7.18 5.82
CA PRO A 39 -7.86 -7.79 4.53
C PRO A 39 -8.09 -6.72 3.47
N GLU A 40 -7.57 -6.94 2.29
CA GLU A 40 -7.90 -6.12 1.14
C GLU A 40 -9.39 -6.25 0.79
N LYS A 41 -10.06 -5.12 0.63
CA LYS A 41 -11.47 -5.07 0.29
C LYS A 41 -11.67 -4.32 -1.01
N TYR A 42 -12.33 -4.99 -1.96
CA TYR A 42 -12.71 -4.40 -3.24
C TYR A 42 -14.23 -4.35 -3.36
N THR A 43 -14.75 -3.18 -3.67
CA THR A 43 -16.15 -2.98 -4.05
C THR A 43 -16.17 -2.49 -5.49
N ARG A 44 -16.93 -3.15 -6.36
CA ARG A 44 -17.08 -2.79 -7.77
C ARG A 44 -18.54 -2.74 -8.13
N GLU A 45 -18.94 -1.63 -8.75
CA GLU A 45 -20.29 -1.39 -9.20
C GLU A 45 -20.26 -0.97 -10.66
N THR A 46 -21.15 -1.57 -11.46
CA THR A 46 -21.30 -1.19 -12.87
C THR A 46 -22.75 -0.92 -13.14
N THR A 47 -23.04 0.28 -13.60
CA THR A 47 -24.36 0.68 -14.08
C THR A 47 -24.26 0.92 -15.57
N ARG A 48 -25.16 0.29 -16.34
CA ARG A 48 -25.20 0.43 -17.79
C ARG A 48 -26.62 0.66 -18.27
N PHE A 49 -26.77 1.67 -19.12
CA PHE A 49 -27.99 1.96 -19.85
C PHE A 49 -27.74 1.83 -21.34
N VAL A 50 -28.62 1.12 -22.03
CA VAL A 50 -28.58 0.96 -23.49
C VAL A 50 -29.98 1.19 -24.04
N ALA A 51 -30.07 2.05 -25.06
CA ALA A 51 -31.29 2.23 -25.84
C ALA A 51 -30.95 2.24 -27.33
N GLY A 52 -31.81 1.67 -28.11
CA GLY A 52 -31.64 1.63 -29.58
C GLY A 52 -32.99 1.77 -30.32
N LEU A 53 -32.92 2.25 -31.53
CA LEU A 53 -34.03 2.38 -32.46
C LEU A 53 -33.55 1.92 -33.83
N GLU A 54 -34.33 1.03 -34.45
CA GLU A 54 -34.19 0.68 -35.85
C GLU A 54 -35.34 1.28 -36.63
N TRP A 55 -35.02 1.90 -37.78
CA TRP A 55 -35.97 2.49 -38.67
C TRP A 55 -35.72 2.01 -40.11
N GLN A 56 -36.75 1.51 -40.75
CA GLN A 56 -36.70 1.04 -42.13
C GLN A 56 -37.54 2.00 -43.05
N PRO A 57 -36.87 3.02 -43.61
CA PRO A 57 -37.56 4.04 -44.43
C PRO A 57 -38.15 3.50 -45.74
N VAL A 58 -37.49 2.50 -46.35
CA VAL A 58 -37.89 1.80 -47.55
C VAL A 58 -37.39 0.35 -47.53
N ASP A 59 -37.98 -0.52 -48.32
CA ASP A 59 -37.57 -1.92 -48.43
C ASP A 59 -36.07 -2.03 -48.78
N GLY A 60 -35.35 -2.89 -48.06
CA GLY A 60 -33.94 -3.12 -48.27
C GLY A 60 -33.01 -2.07 -47.68
N HIS A 61 -33.53 -1.08 -46.94
CA HIS A 61 -32.73 -0.07 -46.27
C HIS A 61 -33.11 -0.02 -44.78
N SER A 62 -32.12 -0.02 -43.89
CA SER A 62 -32.32 0.20 -42.47
C SER A 62 -31.32 1.20 -41.91
N ILE A 63 -31.79 1.96 -40.92
CA ILE A 63 -30.96 2.83 -40.12
C ILE A 63 -31.13 2.43 -38.68
N GLU A 64 -30.05 2.07 -38.03
CA GLU A 64 -29.99 1.76 -36.61
C GLU A 64 -29.31 2.88 -35.86
N PHE A 65 -29.92 3.32 -34.78
CA PHE A 65 -29.36 4.28 -33.84
C PHE A 65 -29.28 3.61 -32.46
N SER A 66 -28.13 3.69 -31.81
CA SER A 66 -28.03 3.20 -30.44
C SER A 66 -27.19 4.13 -29.57
N VAL A 67 -27.60 4.22 -28.31
CA VAL A 67 -26.92 4.95 -27.23
C VAL A 67 -26.59 3.98 -26.12
N ASN A 68 -25.37 4.04 -25.66
CA ASN A 68 -24.88 3.26 -24.55
C ASN A 68 -24.17 4.18 -23.57
N GLN A 69 -24.64 4.21 -22.33
CA GLN A 69 -23.98 4.91 -21.22
C GLN A 69 -23.64 3.90 -20.15
N GLY A 70 -22.40 3.88 -19.72
CA GLY A 70 -21.89 3.05 -18.65
C GLY A 70 -21.13 3.87 -17.62
N VAL A 71 -21.32 3.52 -16.35
CA VAL A 71 -20.53 4.04 -15.22
C VAL A 71 -19.99 2.84 -14.45
N PHE A 72 -18.70 2.82 -14.27
CA PHE A 72 -18.00 1.82 -13.45
C PHE A 72 -17.35 2.54 -12.28
N ASN A 73 -17.68 2.10 -11.07
CA ASN A 73 -17.08 2.58 -9.83
C ASN A 73 -16.32 1.44 -9.17
N GLN A 74 -15.10 1.70 -8.76
CA GLN A 74 -14.30 0.78 -7.95
C GLN A 74 -13.79 1.52 -6.72
N LYS A 75 -13.96 0.90 -5.55
CA LYS A 75 -13.31 1.32 -4.32
C LYS A 75 -12.48 0.15 -3.81
N SER A 76 -11.19 0.39 -3.61
CA SER A 76 -10.29 -0.56 -2.96
C SER A 76 -9.81 0.00 -1.63
N GLN A 77 -9.76 -0.86 -0.64
CA GLN A 77 -9.15 -0.58 0.66
C GLN A 77 -8.07 -1.61 0.90
N THR A 78 -6.86 -1.16 1.14
CA THR A 78 -5.71 -2.00 1.42
C THR A 78 -4.91 -1.45 2.58
N SER A 79 -4.15 -2.31 3.25
CA SER A 79 -3.20 -1.89 4.26
C SER A 79 -1.83 -1.70 3.65
N ALA A 80 -1.14 -0.68 4.12
CA ALA A 80 0.26 -0.44 3.85
C ALA A 80 1.04 -0.31 5.16
N ILE A 81 2.35 -0.49 5.09
CA ILE A 81 3.25 -0.33 6.22
C ILE A 81 4.08 0.92 5.99
N TYR A 82 4.10 1.82 6.97
CA TYR A 82 5.06 2.90 7.04
C TYR A 82 6.43 2.37 7.43
N LEU A 83 7.37 2.32 6.51
CA LEU A 83 8.69 1.74 6.75
C LEU A 83 9.48 2.46 7.83
N ASP A 84 9.44 3.78 7.86
CA ASP A 84 10.09 4.60 8.89
C ASP A 84 9.54 4.29 10.29
N ARG A 85 8.23 4.12 10.43
CA ARG A 85 7.58 3.74 11.69
C ARG A 85 7.90 2.31 12.08
N LEU A 86 7.92 1.39 11.12
CA LEU A 86 8.28 -0.01 11.35
C LEU A 86 9.71 -0.12 11.92
N TYR A 87 10.67 0.57 11.28
CA TYR A 87 12.04 0.57 11.75
C TYR A 87 12.17 1.20 13.13
N ALA A 88 11.51 2.32 13.39
CA ALA A 88 11.52 2.95 14.71
C ALA A 88 10.90 2.04 15.78
N SER A 89 9.81 1.33 15.47
CA SER A 89 9.14 0.40 16.38
C SER A 89 9.99 -0.81 16.73
N ILE A 90 10.74 -1.35 15.77
CA ILE A 90 11.62 -2.50 15.95
C ILE A 90 12.85 -2.13 16.76
N ASP A 91 13.35 -0.89 16.63
CA ASP A 91 14.44 -0.38 17.44
C ASP A 91 13.98 -0.03 18.86
N ALA A 92 13.47 -1.03 19.56
CA ALA A 92 12.98 -0.94 20.92
C ALA A 92 14.11 -1.20 21.90
N VAL A 93 14.21 -0.35 22.93
CA VAL A 93 15.18 -0.46 24.02
C VAL A 93 14.47 -0.39 25.36
N LEU A 94 15.15 -0.75 26.45
CA LEU A 94 14.61 -0.56 27.79
C LEU A 94 14.87 0.86 28.29
N ASP A 95 13.82 1.51 28.81
CA ASP A 95 13.95 2.77 29.53
C ASP A 95 14.59 2.57 30.93
N ALA A 96 14.79 3.65 31.68
CA ALA A 96 15.35 3.61 33.03
C ALA A 96 14.48 2.82 34.04
N ASN A 97 13.21 2.58 33.72
CA ASN A 97 12.26 1.83 34.55
C ASN A 97 12.14 0.36 34.10
N GLY A 98 12.84 -0.04 33.03
CA GLY A 98 12.78 -1.38 32.47
C GLY A 98 11.60 -1.61 31.52
N ASN A 99 10.93 -0.57 31.03
CA ASN A 99 9.89 -0.68 30.03
C ASN A 99 10.49 -0.66 28.63
N ALA A 100 9.93 -1.45 27.72
CA ALA A 100 10.27 -1.37 26.31
C ALA A 100 9.70 -0.07 25.71
N VAL A 101 10.56 0.73 25.09
CA VAL A 101 10.23 1.98 24.40
C VAL A 101 11.01 2.07 23.10
N CYS A 102 10.53 2.85 22.13
CA CYS A 102 11.32 3.10 20.94
C CYS A 102 12.56 3.93 21.29
N ARG A 103 13.73 3.58 20.72
CA ARG A 103 14.95 4.36 20.93
C ARG A 103 14.77 5.82 20.50
N SER A 104 14.00 6.05 19.42
CA SER A 104 13.68 7.39 18.91
C SER A 104 12.94 8.28 19.90
N ASP A 105 12.25 7.72 20.89
CA ASP A 105 11.59 8.49 21.95
C ASP A 105 12.55 8.92 23.05
N LEU A 106 13.62 8.14 23.30
CA LEU A 106 14.69 8.50 24.26
C LEU A 106 15.73 9.42 23.61
N ASP A 107 16.05 9.18 22.35
CA ASP A 107 16.98 9.98 21.56
C ASP A 107 16.37 10.30 20.19
N PRO A 108 15.77 11.49 20.04
CA PRO A 108 15.18 11.91 18.76
C PRO A 108 16.18 12.02 17.61
N SER A 109 17.47 11.97 17.88
CA SER A 109 18.54 11.97 16.88
C SER A 109 18.94 10.55 16.43
N ALA A 110 18.44 9.51 17.11
CA ALA A 110 18.64 8.14 16.69
C ALA A 110 17.84 7.86 15.42
N PHE A 111 18.54 7.86 14.30
CA PHE A 111 17.94 7.43 13.02
C PHE A 111 18.22 5.96 12.79
N TYR A 112 17.27 5.32 12.13
CA TYR A 112 17.59 4.19 11.31
C TYR A 112 18.10 4.72 9.96
N GLU A 113 19.39 4.63 9.71
CA GLU A 113 19.90 4.71 8.35
C GLU A 113 19.29 3.50 7.61
N ILE A 114 18.34 3.77 6.74
CA ILE A 114 17.83 2.75 5.81
C ILE A 114 18.89 2.59 4.72
N ASP A 115 20.01 2.00 5.10
CA ASP A 115 21.15 1.70 4.22
C ASP A 115 20.76 0.75 3.06
N TYR A 116 19.58 0.13 3.18
CA TYR A 116 19.05 -0.79 2.19
C TYR A 116 18.74 -0.14 0.84
N PHE A 117 18.45 1.15 0.80
CA PHE A 117 18.17 1.85 -0.45
C PHE A 117 19.36 2.61 -1.03
N ALA A 118 20.38 2.89 -0.26
CA ALA A 118 21.58 3.59 -0.70
C ALA A 118 22.42 2.78 -1.71
N GLY A 119 22.38 1.45 -1.64
CA GLY A 119 23.22 0.59 -2.47
C GLY A 119 22.66 0.16 -3.81
N SER A 120 21.34 0.21 -4.05
CA SER A 120 20.75 -0.46 -5.22
C SER A 120 20.29 0.46 -6.35
N ASN A 121 20.09 1.76 -6.13
CA ASN A 121 19.49 2.65 -7.13
C ASN A 121 20.19 4.00 -7.33
N GLY A 122 21.41 4.18 -6.87
CA GLY A 122 22.17 5.41 -7.13
C GLY A 122 21.56 6.68 -6.51
N TYR A 123 20.72 6.54 -5.51
CA TYR A 123 20.28 7.66 -4.71
C TYR A 123 21.43 8.08 -3.80
N ALA A 124 21.86 9.32 -3.99
CA ALA A 124 23.02 9.87 -3.34
C ALA A 124 22.92 9.75 -1.81
N ASP A 125 24.04 9.37 -1.21
CA ASP A 125 24.28 9.46 0.23
C ASP A 125 23.68 10.75 0.79
N GLY A 126 22.85 10.64 1.83
CA GLY A 126 22.33 11.77 2.58
C GLY A 126 20.94 12.29 2.17
N ALA A 127 20.33 11.82 1.09
CA ALA A 127 18.97 12.26 0.72
C ALA A 127 17.88 11.79 1.70
N TYR A 128 18.13 10.72 2.45
CA TYR A 128 17.21 10.15 3.43
C TYR A 128 17.57 10.45 4.89
N ALA A 129 18.67 11.13 5.14
CA ALA A 129 19.10 11.53 6.48
C ALA A 129 18.37 12.76 7.04
N SER A 130 17.38 13.29 6.33
CA SER A 130 16.63 14.45 6.84
C SER A 130 15.31 13.99 7.46
N ASN A 131 14.95 14.59 8.60
CA ASN A 131 13.65 14.39 9.29
C ASN A 131 12.44 14.65 8.37
N ALA A 132 12.64 15.13 7.16
CA ALA A 132 11.61 15.39 6.17
C ALA A 132 10.90 14.13 5.65
N TYR A 133 11.47 12.95 5.88
CA TYR A 133 10.90 11.68 5.42
C TYR A 133 10.23 10.86 6.52
N TYR A 134 10.25 11.33 7.77
CA TYR A 134 9.50 10.68 8.82
C TYR A 134 8.00 11.01 8.71
N THR A 135 7.17 9.97 8.80
CA THR A 135 5.71 10.12 8.90
C THR A 135 5.24 10.28 10.34
N PHE A 136 6.18 10.36 11.30
CA PHE A 136 5.96 10.66 12.71
C PHE A 136 7.06 11.60 13.22
N THR A 137 6.91 12.11 14.43
CA THR A 137 7.91 12.98 15.06
C THR A 137 8.70 12.20 16.10
N PRO A 138 10.01 11.89 15.89
CA PRO A 138 10.84 11.28 16.90
C PRO A 138 10.85 12.10 18.21
N GLY A 139 10.80 11.42 19.35
CA GLY A 139 10.74 12.05 20.67
C GLY A 139 9.36 12.57 21.10
N SER A 140 8.32 12.33 20.29
CA SER A 140 6.95 12.76 20.61
C SER A 140 6.19 11.79 21.52
N GLY A 141 6.74 10.59 21.77
CA GLY A 141 6.05 9.50 22.46
C GLY A 141 4.95 8.84 21.65
N GLN A 142 4.93 9.06 20.33
CA GLN A 142 3.97 8.42 19.43
C GLN A 142 4.40 7.01 19.01
N CYS A 143 5.69 6.72 19.09
CA CYS A 143 6.21 5.44 18.68
C CYS A 143 5.81 4.34 19.66
N ALA A 144 5.27 3.25 19.14
CA ALA A 144 4.94 2.06 19.92
C ALA A 144 5.96 0.95 19.62
N PRO A 145 6.67 0.42 20.63
CA PRO A 145 7.68 -0.60 20.43
C PRO A 145 7.07 -1.90 19.95
N LEU A 146 7.69 -2.51 18.94
CA LEU A 146 7.23 -3.74 18.31
C LEU A 146 8.16 -4.89 18.68
N ASN A 147 7.59 -5.97 19.20
CA ASN A 147 8.32 -7.22 19.40
C ASN A 147 8.45 -8.00 18.09
N PRO A 148 9.65 -8.10 17.49
CA PRO A 148 9.85 -8.82 16.24
C PRO A 148 10.00 -10.34 16.41
N PHE A 149 9.98 -10.84 17.65
CA PHE A 149 10.21 -12.24 17.96
C PHE A 149 8.90 -12.96 18.29
N GLY A 150 8.62 -14.03 17.58
CA GLY A 150 7.40 -14.83 17.76
C GLY A 150 6.32 -14.50 16.73
N THR A 151 5.28 -15.33 16.74
CA THR A 151 4.10 -15.16 15.86
C THR A 151 3.04 -14.37 16.62
N TYR A 152 2.44 -13.35 15.98
CA TYR A 152 1.42 -12.47 16.57
C TYR A 152 1.90 -11.74 17.84
N SER A 153 3.18 -11.41 17.88
CA SER A 153 3.81 -10.77 19.05
C SER A 153 3.67 -9.24 19.07
N ALA A 154 3.24 -8.63 17.97
CA ALA A 154 3.04 -7.20 17.89
C ALA A 154 1.79 -6.79 18.70
N SER A 155 1.93 -5.77 19.56
CA SER A 155 0.79 -5.18 20.26
C SER A 155 -0.15 -4.44 19.30
N ALA A 156 -1.40 -4.22 19.70
CA ALA A 156 -2.35 -3.47 18.89
C ALA A 156 -1.86 -2.03 18.61
N GLU A 157 -1.24 -1.40 19.61
CA GLU A 157 -0.67 -0.06 19.50
C GLU A 157 0.48 0.00 18.50
N ALA A 158 1.35 -1.03 18.48
CA ALA A 158 2.44 -1.13 17.52
C ALA A 158 1.91 -1.37 16.10
N GLN A 159 0.89 -2.22 15.96
CA GLN A 159 0.23 -2.45 14.67
C GLN A 159 -0.41 -1.15 14.14
N ASP A 160 -1.17 -0.45 14.96
CA ASP A 160 -1.81 0.81 14.58
C ASP A 160 -0.78 1.90 14.22
N PHE A 161 0.36 1.93 14.91
CA PHE A 161 1.42 2.90 14.62
C PHE A 161 2.10 2.62 13.28
N VAL A 162 2.36 1.36 12.93
CA VAL A 162 3.11 1.01 11.72
C VAL A 162 2.25 0.85 10.48
N THR A 163 0.93 0.67 10.62
CA THR A 163 0.04 0.44 9.48
C THR A 163 -0.70 1.69 9.03
N ALA A 164 -1.00 1.74 7.75
CA ALA A 164 -1.87 2.73 7.14
C ALA A 164 -2.99 2.04 6.37
N SER A 165 -4.19 2.60 6.43
CA SER A 165 -5.28 2.22 5.53
C SER A 165 -5.24 3.13 4.31
N LEU A 166 -5.05 2.53 3.14
CA LEU A 166 -5.12 3.22 1.86
C LEU A 166 -6.48 2.94 1.22
N THR A 167 -7.09 3.98 0.72
CA THR A 167 -8.35 3.88 -0.04
C THR A 167 -8.13 4.51 -1.41
N ASP A 168 -8.36 3.72 -2.45
CA ASP A 168 -8.36 4.17 -3.83
C ASP A 168 -9.78 4.12 -4.38
N GLU A 169 -10.19 5.18 -5.05
CA GLU A 169 -11.48 5.29 -5.72
C GLU A 169 -11.24 5.57 -7.21
N LEU A 170 -11.84 4.74 -8.05
CA LEU A 170 -11.78 4.86 -9.50
C LEU A 170 -13.20 4.95 -10.04
N GLU A 171 -13.47 5.98 -10.84
CA GLU A 171 -14.69 6.10 -11.62
C GLU A 171 -14.35 6.17 -13.10
N ILE A 172 -15.04 5.36 -13.90
CA ILE A 172 -14.91 5.36 -15.35
C ILE A 172 -16.31 5.56 -15.92
N GLU A 173 -16.48 6.64 -16.68
CA GLU A 173 -17.70 6.91 -17.43
C GLU A 173 -17.45 6.66 -18.91
N GLN A 174 -18.41 6.02 -19.56
CA GLN A 174 -18.39 5.79 -20.99
C GLN A 174 -19.73 6.18 -21.59
N PHE A 175 -19.69 7.00 -22.64
CA PHE A 175 -20.84 7.33 -23.46
C PHE A 175 -20.53 7.03 -24.92
N VAL A 176 -21.37 6.20 -25.55
CA VAL A 176 -21.18 5.79 -26.94
C VAL A 176 -22.49 5.97 -27.70
N VAL A 177 -22.40 6.62 -28.84
CA VAL A 177 -23.49 6.72 -29.82
C VAL A 177 -23.05 5.99 -31.08
N ASN A 178 -23.88 5.08 -31.56
CA ASN A 178 -23.66 4.41 -32.82
C ASN A 178 -24.84 4.75 -33.78
N VAL A 179 -24.48 4.98 -35.03
CA VAL A 179 -25.43 5.11 -36.15
C VAL A 179 -24.95 4.20 -37.26
N THR A 180 -25.74 3.24 -37.61
CA THR A 180 -25.46 2.32 -38.72
C THR A 180 -26.55 2.42 -39.78
N ALA A 181 -26.16 2.62 -41.03
CA ALA A 181 -27.05 2.58 -42.14
C ALA A 181 -26.67 1.43 -43.07
N VAL A 182 -27.63 0.59 -43.39
CA VAL A 182 -27.46 -0.55 -44.30
C VAL A 182 -28.48 -0.40 -45.43
N GLY A 183 -28.05 -0.61 -46.67
CA GLY A 183 -28.91 -0.58 -47.82
C GLY A 183 -28.21 -1.05 -49.09
N SER A 184 -29.01 -1.46 -50.07
CA SER A 184 -28.54 -1.77 -51.41
C SER A 184 -28.77 -0.53 -52.32
N PHE A 185 -27.70 -0.01 -52.89
CA PHE A 185 -27.76 1.03 -53.90
C PHE A 185 -27.49 0.39 -55.24
N ASP A 186 -28.49 0.42 -56.14
CA ASP A 186 -28.25 0.07 -57.53
C ASP A 186 -27.38 1.16 -58.15
N VAL A 187 -26.06 0.96 -58.12
CA VAL A 187 -25.10 1.84 -58.78
C VAL A 187 -25.09 1.44 -60.26
N LEU A 188 -25.97 2.08 -61.03
CA LEU A 188 -25.90 2.27 -62.47
C LEU A 188 -25.69 0.98 -63.28
N ASP A 189 -26.79 0.40 -63.74
CA ASP A 189 -26.83 -0.14 -65.10
C ASP A 189 -26.74 1.03 -66.08
N SER A 190 -25.52 1.47 -66.36
CA SER A 190 -25.24 2.33 -67.49
C SER A 190 -24.21 1.68 -68.33
N VAL A 191 -24.63 0.90 -69.34
CA VAL A 191 -24.21 0.94 -70.73
C VAL A 191 -25.07 0.00 -71.58
#